data_51178efc16f721bd6ad6380245e49809
#
_entry.id   51178efc16f721bd6ad6380245e49809
#
_cell.length_a   1.000
_cell.length_b   1.000
_cell.length_c   1.000
_cell.angle_alpha   90.00
_cell.angle_beta   90.00
_cell.angle_gamma   90.00
#
_symmetry.space_group_name_H-M   'P 1'
#
loop_
_entity.id
_entity.type
_entity.pdbx_description
1 polymer ?
#
loop_
_entity_poly.entity_id
_entity_poly.type
_entity_poly.pdbx_seq_one_letter_code
_entity_poly.pdbx_strand_id
1 'polypeptide(L)'
;GDKPAGFINERARLTLGYERKKLSLKFSAQHVGVWGKDALVDKNGRFILNEAWAAFHLNDSWFMQLGRQSLVYDDERILGGLDWNVAGRYHDALKIGYRHGGHQLDGIFAFNQNDETLIGGTYYDSSKTKLYKNMQSLWYHYDFASAPVKLSVLAMNLGQEGGDAETRKSDTQYMQTM
;
A
#
# COMPACT_ATOMS: atom_id res chain seq x y z
N GLY A 1 28.30 29.90 3.06
CA GLY A 1 27.21 29.16 2.43
C GLY A 1 27.58 27.70 2.27
N ASP A 2 26.62 26.82 2.46
CA ASP A 2 26.83 25.36 2.36
C ASP A 2 27.24 25.00 0.93
N LYS A 3 28.16 24.07 0.80
CA LYS A 3 28.56 23.57 -0.52
C LYS A 3 27.44 22.72 -1.10
N PRO A 4 27.15 22.81 -2.40
CA PRO A 4 26.15 21.97 -3.03
C PRO A 4 26.54 20.48 -2.89
N ALA A 5 25.57 19.65 -2.54
CA ALA A 5 25.70 18.19 -2.47
C ALA A 5 24.96 17.56 -3.64
N GLY A 6 25.49 16.44 -4.15
CA GLY A 6 24.86 15.66 -5.21
C GLY A 6 24.88 14.18 -4.86
N PHE A 7 23.83 13.46 -5.23
CA PHE A 7 23.75 11.99 -5.10
C PHE A 7 22.85 11.44 -6.21
N ILE A 8 23.02 10.16 -6.51
CA ILE A 8 22.17 9.42 -7.46
C ILE A 8 21.53 8.27 -6.72
N ASN A 9 20.20 8.27 -6.67
CA ASN A 9 19.47 7.10 -6.19
C ASN A 9 19.40 6.03 -7.28
N GLU A 10 19.49 4.77 -6.88
CA GLU A 10 19.33 3.64 -7.77
C GLU A 10 18.18 2.75 -7.31
N ARG A 11 17.50 2.12 -8.27
CA ARG A 11 16.49 1.10 -8.03
C ARG A 11 16.57 0.04 -9.11
N ALA A 12 16.76 -1.20 -8.69
CA ALA A 12 16.60 -2.38 -9.54
C ALA A 12 15.37 -3.16 -9.07
N ARG A 13 14.38 -3.35 -9.95
CA ARG A 13 13.12 -4.04 -9.64
C ARG A 13 12.90 -5.20 -10.61
N LEU A 14 12.60 -6.37 -10.05
CA LEU A 14 12.10 -7.52 -10.79
C LEU A 14 10.63 -7.72 -10.48
N THR A 15 9.81 -7.81 -11.52
CA THR A 15 8.37 -8.07 -11.41
C THR A 15 8.01 -9.30 -12.21
N LEU A 16 7.31 -10.24 -11.58
CA LEU A 16 6.75 -11.44 -12.18
C LEU A 16 5.23 -11.39 -12.05
N GLY A 17 4.54 -11.73 -13.11
CA GLY A 17 3.08 -11.81 -13.15
C GLY A 17 2.62 -13.16 -13.69
N TYR A 18 1.50 -13.63 -13.15
CA TYR A 18 0.78 -14.78 -13.68
C TYR A 18 -0.70 -14.42 -13.74
N GLU A 19 -1.34 -14.71 -14.88
CA GLU A 19 -2.74 -14.38 -15.07
C GLU A 19 -3.48 -15.53 -15.75
N ARG A 20 -4.58 -15.92 -15.15
CA ARG A 20 -5.55 -16.89 -15.64
C ARG A 20 -6.96 -16.44 -15.30
N LYS A 21 -7.97 -17.06 -15.94
CA LYS A 21 -9.39 -16.69 -15.80
C LYS A 21 -9.86 -16.55 -14.34
N LYS A 22 -9.36 -17.38 -13.42
CA LYS A 22 -9.78 -17.39 -12.01
C LYS A 22 -8.71 -16.91 -11.03
N LEU A 23 -7.47 -16.73 -11.48
CA LEU A 23 -6.34 -16.43 -10.59
C LEU A 23 -5.36 -15.49 -11.29
N SER A 24 -5.03 -14.41 -10.61
CA SER A 24 -3.91 -13.53 -10.97
C SER A 24 -2.94 -13.45 -9.81
N LEU A 25 -1.65 -13.50 -10.10
CA LEU A 25 -0.57 -13.39 -9.11
C LEU A 25 0.40 -12.30 -9.56
N LYS A 26 0.91 -11.55 -8.62
CA LYS A 26 2.02 -10.62 -8.84
C LYS A 26 3.05 -10.75 -7.73
N PHE A 27 4.30 -10.80 -8.14
CA PHE A 27 5.44 -10.73 -7.26
C PHE A 27 6.39 -9.66 -7.78
N SER A 28 6.79 -8.71 -6.94
CA SER A 28 7.72 -7.65 -7.28
C SER A 28 8.67 -7.40 -6.13
N ALA A 29 9.94 -7.63 -6.37
CA ALA A 29 11.02 -7.38 -5.42
C ALA A 29 11.98 -6.34 -5.98
N GLN A 30 12.55 -5.51 -5.13
CA GLN A 30 13.47 -4.46 -5.55
C GLN A 30 14.63 -4.28 -4.56
N HIS A 31 15.75 -3.88 -5.11
CA HIS A 31 16.85 -3.26 -4.36
C HIS A 31 16.80 -1.76 -4.56
N VAL A 32 16.99 -1.00 -3.50
CA VAL A 32 17.11 0.46 -3.53
C VAL A 32 18.37 0.91 -2.79
N GLY A 33 19.06 1.89 -3.34
CA GLY A 33 20.32 2.36 -2.78
C GLY A 33 20.73 3.72 -3.32
N VAL A 34 21.95 4.09 -3.01
CA VAL A 34 22.63 5.27 -3.57
C VAL A 34 23.81 4.77 -4.38
N TRP A 35 23.94 5.24 -5.62
CA TRP A 35 25.01 4.81 -6.52
C TRP A 35 26.39 5.18 -5.97
N GLY A 36 27.34 4.27 -6.11
CA GLY A 36 28.70 4.45 -5.64
C GLY A 36 28.91 4.13 -4.15
N LYS A 37 27.87 3.70 -3.44
CA LYS A 37 27.99 3.19 -2.08
C LYS A 37 28.69 1.83 -2.12
N ASP A 38 29.81 1.72 -1.39
CA ASP A 38 30.62 0.50 -1.39
C ASP A 38 29.88 -0.66 -0.71
N ALA A 39 29.65 -1.74 -1.47
CA ALA A 39 28.97 -2.93 -0.98
C ALA A 39 29.73 -3.65 0.15
N LEU A 40 31.06 -3.47 0.29
CA LEU A 40 31.84 -4.04 1.38
C LEU A 40 31.60 -3.35 2.73
N VAL A 41 31.26 -2.07 2.71
CA VAL A 41 31.02 -1.26 3.91
C VAL A 41 29.55 -0.87 4.08
N ASP A 42 28.73 -0.98 3.05
CA ASP A 42 27.30 -0.70 3.14
C ASP A 42 26.53 -1.87 3.76
N LYS A 43 26.29 -1.76 5.06
CA LYS A 43 25.43 -2.69 5.79
C LYS A 43 23.93 -2.39 5.65
N ASN A 44 23.55 -1.36 4.90
CA ASN A 44 22.20 -0.83 4.78
C ASN A 44 21.55 -1.06 3.41
N GLY A 45 22.08 -1.98 2.62
CA GLY A 45 21.43 -2.40 1.37
C GLY A 45 19.99 -2.82 1.65
N ARG A 46 19.01 -2.21 0.96
CA ARG A 46 17.60 -2.46 1.17
C ARG A 46 17.04 -3.31 0.06
N PHE A 47 16.93 -4.60 0.33
CA PHE A 47 16.04 -5.47 -0.43
C PHE A 47 14.62 -5.31 0.10
N ILE A 48 13.67 -4.95 -0.78
CA ILE A 48 12.29 -4.65 -0.41
C ILE A 48 11.37 -5.55 -1.24
N LEU A 49 10.47 -6.25 -0.57
CA LEU A 49 9.32 -6.85 -1.22
C LEU A 49 8.30 -5.74 -1.53
N ASN A 50 8.24 -5.32 -2.78
CA ASN A 50 7.40 -4.22 -3.23
C ASN A 50 5.93 -4.63 -3.35
N GLU A 51 5.66 -5.72 -4.08
CA GLU A 51 4.34 -6.32 -4.18
C GLU A 51 4.42 -7.85 -4.11
N ALA A 52 3.47 -8.47 -3.44
CA ALA A 52 3.25 -9.91 -3.42
C ALA A 52 1.79 -10.18 -3.09
N TRP A 53 0.98 -10.43 -4.12
CA TRP A 53 -0.46 -10.61 -3.93
C TRP A 53 -1.02 -11.67 -4.88
N ALA A 54 -2.17 -12.23 -4.46
CA ALA A 54 -3.01 -13.11 -5.25
C ALA A 54 -4.40 -12.50 -5.38
N ALA A 55 -4.95 -12.52 -6.59
CA ALA A 55 -6.33 -12.14 -6.87
C ALA A 55 -7.13 -13.32 -7.39
N PHE A 56 -8.27 -13.59 -6.77
CA PHE A 56 -9.22 -14.61 -7.16
C PHE A 56 -10.42 -13.95 -7.84
N HIS A 57 -10.69 -14.31 -9.09
CA HIS A 57 -11.84 -13.85 -9.84
C HIS A 57 -13.03 -14.78 -9.58
N LEU A 58 -13.99 -14.29 -8.79
CA LEU A 58 -15.19 -15.04 -8.39
C LEU A 58 -16.13 -15.25 -9.57
N ASN A 59 -16.25 -14.21 -10.40
CA ASN A 59 -16.95 -14.21 -11.69
C ASN A 59 -16.41 -13.06 -12.56
N ASP A 60 -17.06 -12.74 -13.65
CA ASP A 60 -16.61 -11.69 -14.58
C ASP A 60 -16.66 -10.27 -14.01
N SER A 61 -17.33 -10.06 -12.87
CA SER A 61 -17.50 -8.75 -12.24
C SER A 61 -16.81 -8.64 -10.88
N TRP A 62 -16.71 -9.71 -10.12
CA TRP A 62 -16.21 -9.69 -8.74
C TRP A 62 -14.87 -10.39 -8.61
N PHE A 63 -13.97 -9.75 -7.87
CA PHE A 63 -12.69 -10.35 -7.49
C PHE A 63 -12.33 -10.02 -6.04
N MET A 64 -11.44 -10.81 -5.49
CA MET A 64 -10.84 -10.62 -4.17
C MET A 64 -9.32 -10.70 -4.31
N GLN A 65 -8.60 -9.70 -3.81
CA GLN A 65 -7.14 -9.62 -3.88
C GLN A 65 -6.56 -9.48 -2.48
N LEU A 66 -5.63 -10.34 -2.15
CA LEU A 66 -4.99 -10.38 -0.83
C LEU A 66 -3.47 -10.33 -0.98
N GLY A 67 -2.81 -9.59 -0.11
CA GLY A 67 -1.36 -9.51 0.01
C GLY A 67 -0.83 -8.09 -0.10
N ARG A 68 0.50 -7.99 -0.25
CA ARG A 68 1.20 -6.70 -0.39
C ARG A 68 0.97 -6.12 -1.77
N GLN A 69 0.36 -4.96 -1.84
CA GLN A 69 -0.09 -4.34 -3.08
C GLN A 69 0.01 -2.83 -3.05
N SER A 70 0.24 -2.21 -4.20
CA SER A 70 0.01 -0.78 -4.38
C SER A 70 -1.49 -0.51 -4.46
N LEU A 71 -1.94 0.52 -3.76
CA LEU A 71 -3.28 1.06 -3.86
C LEU A 71 -3.18 2.38 -4.62
N VAL A 72 -3.61 2.36 -5.88
CA VAL A 72 -3.50 3.49 -6.80
C VAL A 72 -4.89 3.87 -7.26
N TYR A 73 -5.35 5.06 -6.88
CA TYR A 73 -6.69 5.55 -7.18
C TYR A 73 -6.61 7.01 -7.62
N ASP A 74 -7.41 7.33 -8.63
CA ASP A 74 -7.58 8.68 -9.17
C ASP A 74 -6.25 9.35 -9.52
N ASP A 75 -5.98 10.54 -8.97
CA ASP A 75 -4.75 11.31 -9.17
C ASP A 75 -3.66 11.05 -8.11
N GLU A 76 -3.79 9.96 -7.35
CA GLU A 76 -2.84 9.49 -6.33
C GLU A 76 -2.56 10.45 -5.16
N ARG A 77 -3.42 11.43 -4.92
CA ARG A 77 -3.21 12.39 -3.81
C ARG A 77 -3.35 11.75 -2.44
N ILE A 78 -4.26 10.80 -2.30
CA ILE A 78 -4.54 10.12 -1.04
C ILE A 78 -3.93 8.73 -1.04
N LEU A 79 -4.34 7.87 -1.96
CA LEU A 79 -3.80 6.54 -2.18
C LEU A 79 -3.04 6.52 -3.50
N GLY A 80 -1.75 6.20 -3.44
CA GLY A 80 -0.89 6.17 -4.61
C GLY A 80 0.36 5.35 -4.37
N GLY A 81 1.00 4.90 -5.45
CA GLY A 81 2.19 4.05 -5.44
C GLY A 81 3.47 4.77 -5.02
N LEU A 82 3.49 6.12 -5.05
CA LEU A 82 4.68 6.95 -4.80
C LEU A 82 5.89 6.49 -5.62
N ASP A 83 5.70 6.17 -6.89
CA ASP A 83 6.78 5.58 -7.71
C ASP A 83 7.91 6.56 -8.04
N TRP A 84 7.70 7.86 -7.79
CA TRP A 84 8.74 8.88 -7.78
C TRP A 84 9.70 8.76 -6.58
N ASN A 85 9.27 8.13 -5.48
CA ASN A 85 10.14 7.78 -4.35
C ASN A 85 10.84 6.45 -4.64
N VAL A 86 12.12 6.36 -4.29
CA VAL A 86 12.94 5.17 -4.58
C VAL A 86 12.34 3.87 -4.01
N ALA A 87 11.75 3.93 -2.82
CA ALA A 87 11.13 2.78 -2.16
C ALA A 87 9.73 2.45 -2.69
N GLY A 88 8.96 3.47 -3.12
CA GLY A 88 7.53 3.33 -3.43
C GLY A 88 6.66 3.19 -2.17
N ARG A 89 5.35 3.01 -2.38
CA ARG A 89 4.37 2.76 -1.31
C ARG A 89 3.59 1.48 -1.60
N TYR A 90 3.38 0.69 -0.58
CA TYR A 90 2.57 -0.53 -0.63
C TYR A 90 1.80 -0.73 0.67
N HIS A 91 0.75 -1.56 0.59
CA HIS A 91 -0.14 -1.89 1.70
C HIS A 91 -0.33 -3.40 1.76
N ASP A 92 -0.27 -3.96 2.96
CA ASP A 92 -0.67 -5.34 3.22
C ASP A 92 -2.18 -5.31 3.47
N ALA A 93 -2.96 -5.76 2.49
CA ALA A 93 -4.40 -5.50 2.45
C ALA A 93 -5.18 -6.63 1.78
N LEU A 94 -6.45 -6.76 2.22
CA LEU A 94 -7.51 -7.41 1.48
C LEU A 94 -8.28 -6.35 0.69
N LYS A 95 -8.46 -6.58 -0.61
CA LYS A 95 -9.30 -5.77 -1.50
C LYS A 95 -10.40 -6.67 -2.10
N ILE A 96 -11.64 -6.22 -2.01
CA ILE A 96 -12.79 -6.83 -2.68
C ILE A 96 -13.26 -5.84 -3.73
N GLY A 97 -13.21 -6.24 -4.99
CA GLY A 97 -13.50 -5.37 -6.11
C GLY A 97 -14.68 -5.84 -6.97
N TYR A 98 -15.41 -4.86 -7.49
CA TYR A 98 -16.50 -5.04 -8.46
C TYR A 98 -16.23 -4.18 -9.70
N ARG A 99 -16.45 -4.77 -10.89
CA ARG A 99 -16.29 -4.10 -12.19
C ARG A 99 -17.41 -4.55 -13.11
N HIS A 100 -18.27 -3.63 -13.50
CA HIS A 100 -19.32 -3.92 -14.50
C HIS A 100 -19.99 -2.63 -15.01
N GLY A 101 -20.21 -2.53 -16.31
CA GLY A 101 -21.01 -1.46 -16.91
C GLY A 101 -20.51 -0.04 -16.62
N GLY A 102 -19.18 0.19 -16.58
CA GLY A 102 -18.57 1.47 -16.20
C GLY A 102 -18.46 1.70 -14.69
N HIS A 103 -19.11 0.88 -13.88
CA HIS A 103 -18.98 0.94 -12.42
C HIS A 103 -17.76 0.19 -11.93
N GLN A 104 -17.02 0.81 -11.02
CA GLN A 104 -15.91 0.22 -10.30
C GLN A 104 -16.09 0.49 -8.80
N LEU A 105 -15.96 -0.54 -7.98
CA LEU A 105 -16.07 -0.43 -6.53
C LEU A 105 -14.98 -1.27 -5.89
N ASP A 106 -14.23 -0.71 -4.96
CA ASP A 106 -13.22 -1.42 -4.17
C ASP A 106 -13.47 -1.20 -2.68
N GLY A 107 -13.70 -2.27 -1.94
CA GLY A 107 -13.63 -2.30 -0.49
C GLY A 107 -12.23 -2.77 -0.07
N ILE A 108 -11.56 -2.01 0.79
CA ILE A 108 -10.16 -2.22 1.17
C ILE A 108 -10.06 -2.33 2.68
N PHE A 109 -9.36 -3.37 3.14
CA PHE A 109 -9.11 -3.64 4.56
C PHE A 109 -7.63 -3.89 4.76
N ALA A 110 -6.96 -3.07 5.55
CA ALA A 110 -5.55 -3.21 5.87
C ALA A 110 -5.31 -3.16 7.37
N PHE A 111 -4.30 -3.91 7.81
CA PHE A 111 -3.90 -3.99 9.20
C PHE A 111 -2.37 -4.06 9.31
N ASN A 112 -1.78 -3.22 10.14
CA ASN A 112 -0.35 -3.12 10.33
C ASN A 112 0.05 -3.46 11.77
N GLN A 113 1.16 -4.19 11.90
CA GLN A 113 1.82 -4.50 13.16
C GLN A 113 3.32 -4.20 13.05
N ASN A 114 3.95 -3.85 14.18
CA ASN A 114 5.39 -3.64 14.21
C ASN A 114 6.16 -4.96 14.32
N ASP A 115 5.66 -5.86 15.16
CA ASP A 115 6.31 -7.10 15.53
C ASP A 115 5.30 -8.23 15.71
N GLU A 116 5.78 -9.46 15.67
CA GLU A 116 5.02 -10.63 16.11
C GLU A 116 4.99 -10.65 17.65
N THR A 117 3.84 -10.32 18.24
CA THR A 117 3.66 -10.26 19.70
C THR A 117 2.54 -11.22 20.12
N LEU A 118 2.87 -12.21 20.95
CA LEU A 118 1.90 -13.17 21.48
C LEU A 118 1.25 -12.68 22.79
N ILE A 119 1.88 -11.75 23.48
CA ILE A 119 1.47 -11.24 24.81
C ILE A 119 1.72 -9.74 24.88
N GLY A 120 0.88 -9.00 25.60
CA GLY A 120 1.12 -7.56 25.87
C GLY A 120 0.39 -6.57 24.99
N GLY A 121 -0.58 -7.06 24.21
CA GLY A 121 -1.43 -6.22 23.37
C GLY A 121 -0.87 -5.95 21.98
N THR A 122 -1.59 -5.11 21.24
CA THR A 122 -1.34 -4.83 19.83
C THR A 122 -0.94 -3.37 19.60
N TYR A 123 -0.12 -2.78 20.49
CA TYR A 123 0.36 -1.42 20.28
C TYR A 123 1.14 -1.31 18.98
N TYR A 124 0.79 -0.32 18.16
CA TYR A 124 1.41 -0.04 16.87
C TYR A 124 2.10 1.32 16.90
N ASP A 125 3.44 1.32 16.84
CA ASP A 125 4.21 2.58 16.78
C ASP A 125 4.22 3.11 15.34
N SER A 126 3.25 3.96 15.02
CA SER A 126 3.11 4.57 13.69
C SER A 126 4.23 5.57 13.36
N SER A 127 4.99 6.03 14.34
CA SER A 127 6.10 6.98 14.15
C SER A 127 7.25 6.38 13.32
N LYS A 128 7.41 5.07 13.32
CA LYS A 128 8.56 4.39 12.70
C LYS A 128 8.34 3.99 11.25
N THR A 129 7.11 3.71 10.80
CA THR A 129 6.93 3.04 9.52
C THR A 129 5.71 3.38 8.71
N LYS A 130 4.52 3.56 9.29
CA LYS A 130 3.27 3.71 8.55
C LYS A 130 2.28 4.60 9.26
N LEU A 131 1.41 5.22 8.49
CA LEU A 131 0.50 6.25 8.95
C LEU A 131 -0.73 5.73 9.70
N TYR A 132 -1.00 4.40 9.72
CA TYR A 132 -2.17 3.83 10.36
C TYR A 132 -1.90 2.42 10.91
N LYS A 133 -2.62 2.05 11.95
CA LYS A 133 -2.69 0.70 12.49
C LYS A 133 -3.63 -0.18 11.68
N ASN A 134 -4.80 0.34 11.35
CA ASN A 134 -5.75 -0.31 10.48
C ASN A 134 -6.42 0.71 9.55
N MET A 135 -6.92 0.23 8.42
CA MET A 135 -7.63 1.04 7.44
C MET A 135 -8.81 0.24 6.89
N GLN A 136 -9.96 0.91 6.84
CA GLN A 136 -11.12 0.49 6.06
C GLN A 136 -11.43 1.60 5.06
N SER A 137 -11.48 1.26 3.78
CA SER A 137 -11.76 2.23 2.74
C SER A 137 -12.73 1.68 1.71
N LEU A 138 -13.52 2.56 1.17
CA LEU A 138 -14.43 2.28 0.06
C LEU A 138 -14.15 3.29 -1.04
N TRP A 139 -13.74 2.81 -2.20
CA TRP A 139 -13.59 3.63 -3.40
C TRP A 139 -14.63 3.22 -4.44
N TYR A 140 -15.34 4.21 -5.00
CA TYR A 140 -16.28 4.03 -6.09
C TYR A 140 -15.88 4.93 -7.25
N HIS A 141 -15.96 4.39 -8.47
CA HIS A 141 -15.74 5.13 -9.69
C HIS A 141 -16.78 4.77 -10.74
N TYR A 142 -17.19 5.75 -11.52
CA TYR A 142 -18.11 5.57 -12.62
C TYR A 142 -17.68 6.34 -13.87
N ASP A 143 -17.53 5.60 -14.98
CA ASP A 143 -17.29 6.15 -16.31
C ASP A 143 -18.63 6.33 -17.04
N PHE A 144 -19.01 7.57 -17.33
CA PHE A 144 -20.26 7.88 -18.04
C PHE A 144 -20.08 7.53 -19.53
N ALA A 145 -20.87 6.57 -20.05
CA ALA A 145 -20.74 6.08 -21.43
C ALA A 145 -21.09 7.16 -22.48
N SER A 146 -21.95 8.14 -22.11
CA SER A 146 -22.46 9.17 -23.03
C SER A 146 -21.75 10.53 -22.93
N ALA A 147 -20.77 10.68 -22.03
CA ALA A 147 -20.08 11.94 -21.80
C ALA A 147 -18.62 11.68 -21.36
N PRO A 148 -17.66 12.57 -21.70
CA PRO A 148 -16.28 12.46 -21.23
C PRO A 148 -16.15 12.89 -19.75
N VAL A 149 -17.01 12.36 -18.90
CA VAL A 149 -17.10 12.67 -17.46
C VAL A 149 -16.91 11.39 -16.67
N LYS A 150 -16.15 11.51 -15.58
CA LYS A 150 -15.92 10.45 -14.61
C LYS A 150 -16.26 10.97 -13.23
N LEU A 151 -16.85 10.12 -12.40
CA LEU A 151 -17.14 10.39 -10.99
C LEU A 151 -16.30 9.45 -10.15
N SER A 152 -15.64 9.98 -9.14
CA SER A 152 -14.95 9.17 -8.14
C SER A 152 -15.25 9.64 -6.73
N VAL A 153 -15.44 8.71 -5.82
CA VAL A 153 -15.68 8.96 -4.40
C VAL A 153 -14.84 7.99 -3.58
N LEU A 154 -14.09 8.51 -2.61
CA LEU A 154 -13.31 7.73 -1.67
C LEU A 154 -13.74 8.05 -0.24
N ALA A 155 -14.22 7.05 0.49
CA ALA A 155 -14.47 7.13 1.92
C ALA A 155 -13.42 6.30 2.67
N MET A 156 -12.82 6.86 3.73
CA MET A 156 -11.76 6.21 4.51
C MET A 156 -12.03 6.32 6.00
N ASN A 157 -11.74 5.24 6.71
CA ASN A 157 -11.66 5.18 8.16
C ASN A 157 -10.27 4.66 8.55
N LEU A 158 -9.47 5.51 9.17
CA LEU A 158 -8.09 5.22 9.57
C LEU A 158 -8.00 5.11 11.09
N GLY A 159 -7.59 3.96 11.59
CA GLY A 159 -7.26 3.76 12.98
C GLY A 159 -5.78 4.08 13.23
N GLN A 160 -5.52 5.05 14.09
CA GLN A 160 -4.18 5.42 14.55
C GLN A 160 -3.98 5.02 16.00
N GLU A 161 -2.75 4.68 16.36
CA GLU A 161 -2.43 4.36 17.73
C GLU A 161 -2.19 5.65 18.53
N GLY A 162 -3.00 5.86 19.56
CA GLY A 162 -2.89 7.01 20.47
C GLY A 162 -2.45 6.64 21.89
N GLY A 163 -2.12 5.37 22.13
CA GLY A 163 -1.77 4.88 23.47
C GLY A 163 -0.34 5.23 23.90
N ASP A 164 0.07 4.60 24.99
CA ASP A 164 1.39 4.79 25.59
C ASP A 164 2.37 3.73 25.10
N ALA A 165 3.43 4.18 24.41
CA ALA A 165 4.47 3.34 23.85
C ALA A 165 5.29 2.58 24.92
N GLU A 166 5.50 3.17 26.10
CA GLU A 166 6.30 2.55 27.17
C GLU A 166 5.56 1.40 27.83
N THR A 167 4.26 1.59 28.07
CA THR A 167 3.41 0.55 28.68
C THR A 167 2.77 -0.38 27.66
N ARG A 168 2.93 -0.11 26.36
CA ARG A 168 2.27 -0.80 25.24
C ARG A 168 0.75 -0.87 25.37
N LYS A 169 0.15 0.10 26.01
CA LYS A 169 -1.30 0.22 26.09
C LYS A 169 -1.83 0.77 24.77
N SER A 170 -2.62 -0.04 24.10
CA SER A 170 -3.26 0.31 22.84
C SER A 170 -4.48 1.19 23.11
N ASP A 171 -4.55 2.34 22.45
CA ASP A 171 -5.73 3.21 22.38
C ASP A 171 -5.89 3.66 20.92
N THR A 172 -6.70 2.93 20.16
CA THR A 172 -6.86 3.20 18.74
C THR A 172 -7.88 4.32 18.52
N GLN A 173 -7.40 5.43 17.98
CA GLN A 173 -8.24 6.57 17.58
C GLN A 173 -8.54 6.49 16.08
N TYR A 174 -9.76 6.80 15.69
CA TYR A 174 -10.21 6.73 14.30
C TYR A 174 -10.38 8.12 13.68
N MET A 175 -9.78 8.28 12.49
CA MET A 175 -9.95 9.45 11.64
C MET A 175 -10.75 9.06 10.40
N GLN A 176 -11.84 9.78 10.13
CA GLN A 176 -12.72 9.55 8.98
C GLN A 176 -12.55 10.66 7.95
N THR A 177 -12.50 10.29 6.68
CA THR A 177 -12.40 11.20 5.54
C THR A 177 -13.34 10.72 4.44
N MET A 178 -14.07 11.66 3.84
CA MET A 178 -14.85 11.48 2.61
C MET A 178 -14.43 12.53 1.59
#